data_57e6b8ef52bce98cb34842d997905aca
#
_entry.id   57e6b8ef52bce98cb34842d997905aca
#
_cell.length_a   1.000
_cell.length_b   1.000
_cell.length_c   1.000
_cell.angle_alpha   90.00
_cell.angle_beta   90.00
_cell.angle_gamma   90.00
#
_symmetry.space_group_name_H-M   'P 1'
#
loop_
_entity.id
_entity.type
_entity.pdbx_description
1 polymer ?
#
loop_
_entity_poly.entity_id
_entity_poly.type
_entity_poly.pdbx_seq_one_letter_code
_entity_poly.pdbx_strand_id
1 'polypeptide(L)'
;EEGWITRKNSKDFANLVDYQDYYEPGAIRYDMGQRSNFSLIPGVLEALRQIQKWGIPNIQKTLYNSNLNLCKTLSDLGLQIPRPENRGPHFIGAKLPSKAPKNILETLAGNKIFVSERGSNLRITPHLWNNSTDFERFTETLKKIL
;
A
#
# COMPACT_ATOMS: atom_id res chain seq x y z
N GLU A 1 -15.90 11.69 17.79
CA GLU A 1 -15.94 12.84 16.87
C GLU A 1 -17.38 13.29 16.67
N GLU A 2 -17.60 14.59 16.67
CA GLU A 2 -18.95 15.13 16.61
C GLU A 2 -19.28 15.64 15.21
N GLY A 3 -20.30 15.04 14.61
CA GLY A 3 -20.85 15.48 13.34
C GLY A 3 -22.36 15.30 13.35
N TRP A 4 -23.08 16.16 12.66
CA TRP A 4 -24.55 16.09 12.60
C TRP A 4 -25.05 14.74 12.08
N ILE A 5 -24.34 14.15 11.11
CA ILE A 5 -24.73 12.89 10.44
C ILE A 5 -24.60 11.66 11.35
N THR A 6 -23.86 11.77 12.45
CA THR A 6 -23.65 10.70 13.41
C THR A 6 -24.70 10.68 14.52
N ARG A 7 -25.53 11.74 14.58
CA ARG A 7 -26.60 11.85 15.57
C ARG A 7 -27.81 11.03 15.17
N LYS A 8 -28.53 10.56 16.21
CA LYS A 8 -29.76 9.78 16.02
C LYS A 8 -30.76 10.52 15.13
N ASN A 9 -31.40 9.81 14.25
CA ASN A 9 -32.37 10.34 13.28
C ASN A 9 -31.80 11.37 12.28
N SER A 10 -30.50 11.48 12.10
CA SER A 10 -29.87 12.42 11.15
C SER A 10 -30.30 12.25 9.70
N LYS A 11 -30.93 11.13 9.33
CA LYS A 11 -31.46 10.87 7.98
C LYS A 11 -32.83 11.51 7.74
N ASP A 12 -33.50 11.93 8.80
CA ASP A 12 -34.78 12.63 8.72
C ASP A 12 -34.56 14.13 8.55
N PHE A 13 -34.33 14.55 7.30
CA PHE A 13 -34.02 15.95 6.98
C PHE A 13 -35.13 16.93 7.34
N ALA A 14 -36.38 16.49 7.39
CA ALA A 14 -37.50 17.34 7.75
C ALA A 14 -37.47 17.74 9.23
N ASN A 15 -36.93 16.87 10.07
CA ASN A 15 -36.89 17.06 11.52
C ASN A 15 -35.47 17.34 12.04
N LEU A 16 -34.51 17.74 11.19
CA LEU A 16 -33.16 18.11 11.64
C LEU A 16 -33.09 19.29 12.60
N VAL A 17 -34.16 20.09 12.69
CA VAL A 17 -34.29 21.18 13.70
C VAL A 17 -34.44 20.64 15.12
N ASP A 18 -34.92 19.41 15.27
CA ASP A 18 -35.02 18.71 16.56
C ASP A 18 -33.72 17.89 16.80
N TYR A 19 -32.66 18.61 17.15
CA TYR A 19 -31.32 18.06 17.33
C TYR A 19 -31.25 17.05 18.46
N GLN A 20 -30.78 15.85 18.18
CA GLN A 20 -30.69 14.75 19.14
C GLN A 20 -29.30 14.69 19.78
N ASP A 21 -29.23 14.60 21.10
CA ASP A 21 -27.96 14.45 21.84
C ASP A 21 -27.37 13.03 21.75
N TYR A 22 -28.18 12.07 21.30
CA TYR A 22 -27.75 10.68 21.17
C TYR A 22 -27.16 10.39 19.81
N TYR A 23 -26.22 9.46 19.77
CA TYR A 23 -25.59 8.98 18.53
C TYR A 23 -26.38 7.83 17.90
N GLU A 24 -26.19 7.65 16.59
CA GLU A 24 -26.61 6.42 15.91
C GLU A 24 -25.89 5.21 16.52
N PRO A 25 -26.54 4.03 16.59
CA PRO A 25 -25.93 2.83 17.16
C PRO A 25 -24.85 2.26 16.24
N GLY A 26 -23.88 1.57 16.83
CA GLY A 26 -22.84 0.87 16.10
C GLY A 26 -21.81 1.77 15.41
N ALA A 27 -21.19 1.27 14.35
CA ALA A 27 -20.09 1.96 13.68
C ALA A 27 -20.51 3.21 12.90
N ILE A 28 -21.78 3.36 12.55
CA ILE A 28 -22.29 4.51 11.79
C ILE A 28 -22.06 5.85 12.51
N ARG A 29 -21.97 5.84 13.83
CA ARG A 29 -21.67 7.02 14.65
C ARG A 29 -20.27 7.61 14.40
N TYR A 30 -19.40 6.87 13.70
CA TYR A 30 -18.05 7.31 13.33
C TYR A 30 -17.95 7.79 11.89
N ASP A 31 -19.06 7.80 11.15
CA ASP A 31 -19.08 8.25 9.77
C ASP A 31 -18.77 9.75 9.65
N MET A 32 -18.04 10.10 8.60
CA MET A 32 -17.84 11.50 8.24
C MET A 32 -19.09 12.08 7.59
N GLY A 33 -19.29 13.39 7.75
CA GLY A 33 -20.18 14.18 6.90
C GLY A 33 -19.71 14.07 5.42
N GLN A 34 -20.63 14.19 4.47
CA GLN A 34 -20.35 14.09 3.03
C GLN A 34 -19.73 12.75 2.61
N ARG A 35 -20.09 11.68 3.28
CA ARG A 35 -19.63 10.31 2.98
C ARG A 35 -20.03 9.79 1.59
N SER A 36 -21.05 10.40 0.97
CA SER A 36 -21.51 10.01 -0.36
C SER A 36 -20.63 10.64 -1.44
N ASN A 37 -19.88 9.82 -2.15
CA ASN A 37 -19.03 10.28 -3.25
C ASN A 37 -19.46 9.58 -4.54
N PHE A 38 -20.37 10.21 -5.27
CA PHE A 38 -20.96 9.64 -6.49
C PHE A 38 -19.96 9.49 -7.64
N SER A 39 -18.91 10.28 -7.66
CA SER A 39 -17.88 10.20 -8.71
C SER A 39 -16.86 9.12 -8.47
N LEU A 40 -16.46 8.86 -7.21
CA LEU A 40 -15.43 7.87 -6.90
C LEU A 40 -15.98 6.46 -6.65
N ILE A 41 -17.16 6.32 -6.08
CA ILE A 41 -17.72 5.00 -5.71
C ILE A 41 -17.86 4.04 -6.89
N PRO A 42 -18.33 4.44 -8.10
CA PRO A 42 -18.37 3.54 -9.25
C PRO A 42 -16.97 2.99 -9.62
N GLY A 43 -15.94 3.84 -9.58
CA GLY A 43 -14.57 3.42 -9.83
C GLY A 43 -14.05 2.43 -8.78
N VAL A 44 -14.35 2.66 -7.50
CA VAL A 44 -14.01 1.74 -6.39
C VAL A 44 -14.71 0.39 -6.59
N LEU A 45 -15.98 0.37 -6.96
CA LEU A 45 -16.74 -0.86 -7.22
C LEU A 45 -16.10 -1.69 -8.34
N GLU A 46 -15.74 -1.05 -9.46
CA GLU A 46 -15.07 -1.75 -10.57
C GLU A 46 -13.69 -2.28 -10.17
N ALA A 47 -12.90 -1.50 -9.44
CA ALA A 47 -11.60 -1.97 -8.93
C ALA A 47 -11.76 -3.20 -8.01
N LEU A 48 -12.75 -3.19 -7.11
CA LEU A 48 -13.03 -4.34 -6.23
C LEU A 48 -13.50 -5.56 -7.01
N ARG A 49 -14.38 -5.39 -8.01
CA ARG A 49 -14.82 -6.48 -8.89
C ARG A 49 -13.66 -7.10 -9.66
N GLN A 50 -12.73 -6.28 -10.15
CA GLN A 50 -11.54 -6.76 -10.82
C GLN A 50 -10.65 -7.58 -9.88
N ILE A 51 -10.41 -7.12 -8.65
CA ILE A 51 -9.64 -7.85 -7.63
C ILE A 51 -10.33 -9.17 -7.29
N GLN A 52 -11.65 -9.18 -7.11
CA GLN A 52 -12.42 -10.40 -6.87
C GLN A 52 -12.30 -11.39 -8.02
N LYS A 53 -12.35 -10.92 -9.28
CA LYS A 53 -12.20 -11.75 -10.48
C LYS A 53 -10.81 -12.39 -10.56
N TRP A 54 -9.76 -11.65 -10.22
CA TRP A 54 -8.40 -12.20 -10.16
C TRP A 54 -8.21 -13.18 -9.01
N GLY A 55 -8.89 -12.95 -7.89
CA GLY A 55 -8.81 -13.74 -6.66
C GLY A 55 -7.58 -13.41 -5.81
N ILE A 56 -7.80 -13.07 -4.54
CA ILE A 56 -6.71 -12.72 -3.61
C ILE A 56 -5.63 -13.80 -3.51
N PRO A 57 -5.96 -15.12 -3.41
CA PRO A 57 -4.94 -16.16 -3.39
C PRO A 57 -4.06 -16.22 -4.65
N ASN A 58 -4.65 -15.96 -5.82
CA ASN A 58 -3.90 -15.93 -7.08
C ASN A 58 -2.96 -14.73 -7.14
N ILE A 59 -3.43 -13.56 -6.72
CA ILE A 59 -2.60 -12.34 -6.61
C ILE A 59 -1.42 -12.61 -5.67
N GLN A 60 -1.69 -13.16 -4.49
CA GLN A 60 -0.67 -13.48 -3.50
C GLN A 60 0.38 -14.45 -4.05
N LYS A 61 -0.05 -15.54 -4.69
CA LYS A 61 0.84 -16.54 -5.30
C LYS A 61 1.71 -15.93 -6.40
N THR A 62 1.11 -15.12 -7.28
CA THR A 62 1.82 -14.45 -8.37
C THR A 62 2.90 -13.51 -7.83
N LEU A 63 2.55 -12.65 -6.87
CA LEU A 63 3.49 -11.72 -6.26
C LEU A 63 4.60 -12.44 -5.49
N TYR A 64 4.27 -13.50 -4.77
CA TYR A 64 5.26 -14.33 -4.08
C TYR A 64 6.29 -14.87 -5.06
N ASN A 65 5.84 -15.51 -6.14
CA ASN A 65 6.73 -16.12 -7.13
C ASN A 65 7.60 -15.08 -7.87
N SER A 66 7.02 -13.96 -8.29
CA SER A 66 7.77 -12.90 -8.98
C SER A 66 8.82 -12.25 -8.09
N ASN A 67 8.62 -12.22 -6.78
CA ASN A 67 9.54 -11.59 -5.83
C ASN A 67 10.61 -12.52 -5.26
N LEU A 68 10.55 -13.82 -5.51
CA LEU A 68 11.56 -14.77 -5.00
C LEU A 68 12.97 -14.38 -5.42
N ASN A 69 13.17 -14.20 -6.74
CA ASN A 69 14.48 -13.84 -7.30
C ASN A 69 14.92 -12.44 -6.86
N LEU A 70 13.99 -11.48 -6.80
CA LEU A 70 14.29 -10.15 -6.29
C LEU A 70 14.83 -10.20 -4.85
N CYS A 71 14.14 -10.89 -3.94
CA CYS A 71 14.56 -11.00 -2.55
C CYS A 71 15.92 -11.69 -2.41
N LYS A 72 16.18 -12.75 -3.21
CA LYS A 72 17.48 -13.42 -3.25
C LYS A 72 18.58 -12.44 -3.67
N THR A 73 18.40 -11.74 -4.78
CA THR A 73 19.39 -10.78 -5.28
C THR A 73 19.64 -9.65 -4.29
N LEU A 74 18.60 -9.12 -3.64
CA LEU A 74 18.75 -8.11 -2.59
C LEU A 74 19.56 -8.63 -1.41
N SER A 75 19.35 -9.88 -1.00
CA SER A 75 20.13 -10.51 0.07
C SER A 75 21.58 -10.72 -0.34
N ASP A 76 21.83 -11.14 -1.59
CA ASP A 76 23.19 -11.31 -2.14
C ASP A 76 23.96 -9.97 -2.21
N LEU A 77 23.24 -8.86 -2.37
CA LEU A 77 23.78 -7.49 -2.29
C LEU A 77 23.99 -6.97 -0.84
N GLY A 78 23.73 -7.81 0.16
CA GLY A 78 23.96 -7.48 1.57
C GLY A 78 22.79 -6.78 2.27
N LEU A 79 21.61 -6.67 1.63
CA LEU A 79 20.43 -6.17 2.31
C LEU A 79 19.82 -7.26 3.19
N GLN A 80 19.37 -6.91 4.38
CA GLN A 80 18.64 -7.84 5.25
C GLN A 80 17.16 -7.84 4.91
N ILE A 81 16.66 -8.98 4.45
CA ILE A 81 15.26 -9.18 4.05
C ILE A 81 14.54 -10.05 5.10
N PRO A 82 13.36 -9.64 5.59
CA PRO A 82 12.56 -10.49 6.47
C PRO A 82 12.20 -11.82 5.78
N ARG A 83 12.12 -12.88 6.57
CA ARG A 83 11.69 -14.19 6.07
C ARG A 83 10.32 -14.12 5.42
N PRO A 84 10.01 -14.99 4.43
CA PRO A 84 8.72 -14.98 3.72
C PRO A 84 7.48 -15.03 4.63
N GLU A 85 7.55 -15.78 5.71
CA GLU A 85 6.47 -15.90 6.70
C GLU A 85 6.22 -14.62 7.51
N ASN A 86 7.18 -13.70 7.52
CA ASN A 86 7.11 -12.44 8.28
C ASN A 86 6.85 -11.22 7.38
N ARG A 87 6.45 -11.41 6.12
CA ARG A 87 6.16 -10.33 5.19
C ARG A 87 5.06 -10.67 4.20
N GLY A 88 4.34 -9.64 3.75
CA GLY A 88 3.45 -9.79 2.61
C GLY A 88 4.22 -9.83 1.28
N PRO A 89 3.74 -10.55 0.26
CA PRO A 89 4.44 -10.63 -1.03
C PRO A 89 4.44 -9.31 -1.80
N HIS A 90 3.57 -8.38 -1.48
CA HIS A 90 3.47 -7.05 -2.09
C HIS A 90 4.28 -5.97 -1.36
N PHE A 91 5.05 -6.37 -0.34
CA PHE A 91 5.78 -5.43 0.50
C PHE A 91 7.10 -6.06 0.98
N ILE A 92 8.22 -5.42 0.67
CA ILE A 92 9.55 -5.84 1.09
C ILE A 92 10.20 -4.68 1.83
N GLY A 93 10.43 -4.86 3.13
CA GLY A 93 11.29 -3.99 3.92
C GLY A 93 12.71 -4.51 3.87
N ALA A 94 13.59 -3.85 3.13
CA ALA A 94 14.97 -4.28 2.94
C ALA A 94 15.91 -3.36 3.73
N LYS A 95 16.51 -3.86 4.82
CA LYS A 95 17.45 -3.06 5.60
C LYS A 95 18.76 -2.90 4.84
N LEU A 96 19.16 -1.64 4.67
CA LEU A 96 20.40 -1.29 3.98
C LEU A 96 21.63 -1.69 4.79
N PRO A 97 22.72 -2.10 4.12
CA PRO A 97 24.02 -2.25 4.78
C PRO A 97 24.52 -0.90 5.31
N SER A 98 25.34 -0.93 6.37
CA SER A 98 25.86 0.28 7.02
C SER A 98 26.69 1.18 6.10
N LYS A 99 27.23 0.61 5.02
CA LYS A 99 28.03 1.34 4.00
C LYS A 99 27.17 1.99 2.91
N ALA A 100 25.85 1.77 2.90
CA ALA A 100 24.99 2.32 1.85
C ALA A 100 25.12 3.85 1.79
N PRO A 101 25.23 4.44 0.58
CA PRO A 101 25.36 5.88 0.44
C PRO A 101 24.05 6.60 0.84
N LYS A 102 24.20 7.77 1.46
CA LYS A 102 23.05 8.56 1.94
C LYS A 102 22.11 9.04 0.84
N ASN A 103 22.62 9.19 -0.38
CA ASN A 103 21.86 9.64 -1.55
C ASN A 103 21.27 8.50 -2.39
N ILE A 104 21.13 7.29 -1.81
CA ILE A 104 20.63 6.10 -2.55
C ILE A 104 19.29 6.34 -3.21
N LEU A 105 18.35 7.02 -2.54
CA LEU A 105 17.01 7.31 -3.09
C LEU A 105 17.08 8.24 -4.31
N GLU A 106 17.92 9.27 -4.26
CA GLU A 106 18.13 10.21 -5.35
C GLU A 106 18.74 9.50 -6.58
N THR A 107 19.72 8.62 -6.33
CA THR A 107 20.35 7.85 -7.41
C THR A 107 19.36 6.87 -8.04
N LEU A 108 18.53 6.20 -7.25
CA LEU A 108 17.46 5.33 -7.75
C LEU A 108 16.42 6.14 -8.56
N ALA A 109 15.97 7.28 -8.04
CA ALA A 109 15.01 8.15 -8.73
C ALA A 109 15.56 8.68 -10.06
N GLY A 110 16.86 9.03 -10.13
CA GLY A 110 17.55 9.39 -11.35
C GLY A 110 17.53 8.30 -12.42
N ASN A 111 17.45 7.03 -11.99
CA ASN A 111 17.28 5.86 -12.85
C ASN A 111 15.79 5.44 -13.03
N LYS A 112 14.84 6.31 -12.70
CA LYS A 112 13.38 6.08 -12.78
C LYS A 112 12.91 4.89 -11.92
N ILE A 113 13.54 4.70 -10.77
CA ILE A 113 13.20 3.68 -9.78
C ILE A 113 12.73 4.40 -8.52
N PHE A 114 11.45 4.26 -8.20
CA PHE A 114 10.82 4.98 -7.09
C PHE A 114 10.53 4.02 -5.94
N VAL A 115 11.30 4.14 -4.89
CA VAL A 115 11.12 3.45 -3.61
C VAL A 115 11.12 4.48 -2.49
N SER A 116 10.73 4.09 -1.30
CA SER A 116 10.82 4.99 -0.13
C SER A 116 11.69 4.37 0.96
N GLU A 117 12.11 5.19 1.90
CA GLU A 117 12.90 4.77 3.06
C GLU A 117 12.11 4.97 4.36
N ARG A 118 12.32 4.09 5.31
CA ARG A 118 11.82 4.19 6.68
C ARG A 118 12.94 3.80 7.65
N GLY A 119 13.55 4.78 8.32
CA GLY A 119 14.79 4.57 9.08
C GLY A 119 15.89 4.09 8.15
N SER A 120 16.46 2.92 8.42
CA SER A 120 17.51 2.29 7.58
C SER A 120 16.96 1.24 6.59
N ASN A 121 15.66 1.23 6.34
CA ASN A 121 15.04 0.22 5.47
C ASN A 121 14.50 0.85 4.19
N LEU A 122 14.87 0.31 3.05
CA LEU A 122 14.15 0.55 1.81
C LEU A 122 12.78 -0.13 1.87
N ARG A 123 11.75 0.61 1.51
CA ARG A 123 10.40 0.11 1.34
C ARG A 123 10.15 -0.12 -0.15
N ILE A 124 10.10 -1.37 -0.55
CA ILE A 124 9.91 -1.81 -1.92
C ILE A 124 8.53 -2.44 -2.01
N THR A 125 7.69 -1.94 -2.92
CA THR A 125 6.28 -2.34 -3.05
C THR A 125 5.97 -2.82 -4.45
N PRO A 126 6.50 -3.97 -4.87
CA PRO A 126 6.21 -4.55 -6.18
C PRO A 126 4.76 -5.01 -6.24
N HIS A 127 4.16 -4.90 -7.43
CA HIS A 127 2.80 -5.35 -7.65
C HIS A 127 2.63 -5.99 -9.04
N LEU A 128 1.39 -6.35 -9.41
CA LEU A 128 1.08 -7.08 -10.64
C LEU A 128 1.46 -6.36 -11.94
N TRP A 129 1.68 -5.04 -11.90
CA TRP A 129 2.14 -4.25 -13.05
C TRP A 129 3.67 -4.25 -13.25
N ASN A 130 4.43 -4.78 -12.28
CA ASN A 130 5.87 -4.90 -12.43
C ASN A 130 6.23 -6.21 -13.13
N ASN A 131 7.27 -6.16 -13.95
CA ASN A 131 7.79 -7.30 -14.69
C ASN A 131 9.29 -7.56 -14.37
N SER A 132 9.87 -8.60 -14.98
CA SER A 132 11.27 -8.97 -14.77
C SER A 132 12.25 -7.84 -15.10
N THR A 133 11.98 -7.08 -16.15
CA THR A 133 12.83 -5.95 -16.59
C THR A 133 12.88 -4.84 -15.54
N ASP A 134 11.76 -4.59 -14.84
CA ASP A 134 11.75 -3.63 -13.72
C ASP A 134 12.64 -4.10 -12.58
N PHE A 135 12.58 -5.38 -12.24
CA PHE A 135 13.40 -5.97 -11.17
C PHE A 135 14.88 -6.03 -11.56
N GLU A 136 15.19 -6.36 -12.79
CA GLU A 136 16.55 -6.34 -13.32
C GLU A 136 17.14 -4.93 -13.26
N ARG A 137 16.42 -3.93 -13.78
CA ARG A 137 16.85 -2.52 -13.71
C ARG A 137 17.10 -2.07 -12.28
N PHE A 138 16.23 -2.44 -11.34
CA PHE A 138 16.38 -2.10 -9.94
C PHE A 138 17.63 -2.74 -9.34
N THR A 139 17.81 -4.05 -9.52
CA THR A 139 18.93 -4.79 -8.94
C THR A 139 20.27 -4.40 -9.57
N GLU A 140 20.33 -4.18 -10.89
CA GLU A 140 21.54 -3.70 -11.56
C GLU A 140 21.93 -2.27 -11.11
N THR A 141 20.92 -1.41 -10.88
CA THR A 141 21.20 -0.08 -10.32
C THR A 141 21.72 -0.18 -8.90
N LEU A 142 21.14 -1.03 -8.05
CA LEU A 142 21.63 -1.24 -6.69
C LEU A 142 23.05 -1.82 -6.64
N LYS A 143 23.40 -2.76 -7.52
CA LYS A 143 24.77 -3.30 -7.64
C LYS A 143 25.82 -2.23 -7.91
N LYS A 144 25.44 -1.17 -8.62
CA LYS A 144 26.35 -0.05 -8.94
C LYS A 144 26.48 0.95 -7.78
N ILE A 145 25.50 0.96 -6.88
CA ILE A 145 25.41 1.91 -5.76
C ILE A 145 26.08 1.33 -4.50
N LEU A 146 25.90 0.04 -4.26
CA LEU A 146 26.38 -0.67 -3.05
C LEU A 146 27.73 -1.33 -3.28
#